data_d3fd6e2f3442e27b3bb53fd810bb04af
#
_entry.id   d3fd6e2f3442e27b3bb53fd810bb04af
#
_cell.length_a   1.000
_cell.length_b   1.000
_cell.length_c   1.000
_cell.angle_alpha   90.00
_cell.angle_beta   90.00
_cell.angle_gamma   90.00
#
_symmetry.space_group_name_H-M   'P 1'
#
loop_
_entity.id
_entity.type
_entity.pdbx_description
1 polymer ?
#
loop_
_entity_poly.entity_id
_entity_poly.type
_entity_poly.pdbx_seq_one_letter_code
_entity_poly.pdbx_strand_id
1 'polypeptide(L)'
;MSATSSPAAPSPGAASATGPVLELRDVTVTFGGVTALSGVGLAVRPHQVLGVIGPNGAGKTTLFNVACGFVTPDTGTIVREARELGRLHAHQLAGLGMARTLQGLGLFDRMSVLDNVVVGADRHASVGFLGSLLALPRAAREERELRERARAVLEELGIAAYADRYPPSLPYPVRKRVALARALAAEPTLLLLDEPASGLSADEMDELGDLVRSLTDRMSVMLVEHHMDLVMRVCDEITVLDFGRVIAHGTPAEVRDDPAVLAAYLGEVVGDEDAPGALPATTEGGR
;
A
#
# COMPACT_ATOMS: atom_id res chain seq x y z
N MET A 1 41.84 -46.01 28.76
CA MET A 1 41.79 -44.57 28.53
C MET A 1 40.87 -44.30 27.36
N SER A 2 39.60 -44.11 27.65
CA SER A 2 38.55 -43.90 26.62
C SER A 2 38.20 -42.41 26.62
N ALA A 3 38.49 -41.75 25.54
CA ALA A 3 38.12 -40.33 25.32
C ALA A 3 36.66 -40.26 24.87
N THR A 4 35.81 -39.71 25.72
CA THR A 4 34.42 -39.34 25.44
C THR A 4 34.43 -38.03 24.64
N SER A 5 34.04 -38.13 23.35
CA SER A 5 33.76 -36.99 22.49
C SER A 5 32.40 -36.38 22.88
N SER A 6 32.44 -35.14 23.35
CA SER A 6 31.24 -34.31 23.59
C SER A 6 30.61 -33.89 22.24
N PRO A 7 29.29 -33.96 22.04
CA PRO A 7 28.68 -33.46 20.84
C PRO A 7 28.65 -31.94 20.85
N ALA A 8 29.08 -31.35 19.72
CA ALA A 8 29.01 -29.92 19.47
C ALA A 8 27.57 -29.42 19.50
N ALA A 9 27.33 -28.28 20.15
CA ALA A 9 26.06 -27.58 20.16
C ALA A 9 25.70 -27.10 18.74
N PRO A 10 24.44 -27.20 18.33
CA PRO A 10 24.02 -26.70 17.03
C PRO A 10 24.12 -25.17 17.01
N SER A 11 24.73 -24.65 15.96
CA SER A 11 24.73 -23.21 15.63
C SER A 11 23.31 -22.67 15.56
N PRO A 12 23.04 -21.42 15.99
CA PRO A 12 21.71 -20.84 15.85
C PRO A 12 21.43 -20.64 14.36
N GLY A 13 20.69 -21.58 13.79
CA GLY A 13 20.11 -21.47 12.45
C GLY A 13 19.21 -20.23 12.39
N ALA A 14 19.33 -19.47 11.31
CA ALA A 14 18.43 -18.36 10.99
C ALA A 14 16.97 -18.81 11.20
N ALA A 15 16.33 -18.28 12.22
CA ALA A 15 14.91 -18.41 12.43
C ALA A 15 14.23 -17.76 11.23
N SER A 16 13.71 -18.58 10.32
CA SER A 16 12.79 -18.13 9.27
C SER A 16 11.68 -17.39 9.98
N ALA A 17 11.51 -16.11 9.69
CA ALA A 17 10.47 -15.28 10.27
C ALA A 17 9.10 -15.80 9.77
N THR A 18 8.51 -16.73 10.51
CA THR A 18 7.25 -17.41 10.17
C THR A 18 6.00 -16.61 10.53
N GLY A 19 6.16 -15.40 11.06
CA GLY A 19 5.07 -14.52 11.47
C GLY A 19 4.68 -13.49 10.38
N PRO A 20 3.49 -12.86 10.53
CA PRO A 20 3.06 -11.80 9.62
C PRO A 20 4.02 -10.59 9.65
N VAL A 21 4.22 -9.96 8.49
CA VAL A 21 5.01 -8.73 8.39
C VAL A 21 4.26 -7.51 8.93
N LEU A 22 2.92 -7.53 8.82
CA LEU A 22 2.01 -6.55 9.43
C LEU A 22 0.78 -7.29 9.94
N GLU A 23 0.34 -6.96 11.14
CA GLU A 23 -0.89 -7.49 11.71
C GLU A 23 -1.64 -6.38 12.44
N LEU A 24 -2.94 -6.30 12.17
CA LEU A 24 -3.90 -5.47 12.89
C LEU A 24 -4.75 -6.39 13.75
N ARG A 25 -4.89 -6.09 15.04
CA ARG A 25 -5.64 -6.91 16.01
C ARG A 25 -6.74 -6.09 16.65
N ASP A 26 -7.98 -6.51 16.48
CA ASP A 26 -9.19 -5.94 17.13
C ASP A 26 -9.29 -4.42 16.99
N VAL A 27 -8.94 -3.89 15.80
CA VAL A 27 -8.88 -2.46 15.53
C VAL A 27 -10.29 -1.87 15.45
N THR A 28 -10.55 -0.87 16.29
CA THR A 28 -11.78 -0.08 16.29
C THR A 28 -11.45 1.39 16.07
N VAL A 29 -12.22 2.05 15.20
CA VAL A 29 -12.09 3.49 14.92
C VAL A 29 -13.47 4.12 14.85
N THR A 30 -13.66 5.23 15.56
CA THR A 30 -14.90 6.00 15.59
C THR A 30 -14.65 7.46 15.24
N PHE A 31 -15.46 8.03 14.38
CA PHE A 31 -15.44 9.45 14.01
C PHE A 31 -16.78 10.10 14.33
N GLY A 32 -16.80 11.09 15.22
CA GLY A 32 -18.02 11.85 15.51
C GLY A 32 -19.24 10.99 15.90
N GLY A 33 -19.01 9.87 16.60
CA GLY A 33 -20.06 8.91 16.99
C GLY A 33 -20.37 7.84 15.94
N VAL A 34 -19.79 7.89 14.76
CA VAL A 34 -19.93 6.85 13.72
C VAL A 34 -18.73 5.90 13.80
N THR A 35 -19.00 4.61 14.01
CA THR A 35 -17.96 3.57 14.03
C THR A 35 -17.58 3.21 12.60
N ALA A 36 -16.36 3.59 12.18
CA ALA A 36 -15.84 3.30 10.87
C ALA A 36 -15.15 1.93 10.77
N LEU A 37 -14.59 1.44 11.88
CA LEU A 37 -14.05 0.08 12.02
C LEU A 37 -14.46 -0.47 13.38
N SER A 38 -14.84 -1.74 13.44
CA SER A 38 -15.33 -2.41 14.66
C SER A 38 -14.66 -3.78 14.83
N GLY A 39 -13.60 -3.84 15.64
CA GLY A 39 -12.89 -5.09 15.96
C GLY A 39 -12.22 -5.73 14.73
N VAL A 40 -11.69 -4.93 13.81
CA VAL A 40 -11.10 -5.45 12.58
C VAL A 40 -9.73 -6.06 12.84
N GLY A 41 -9.55 -7.31 12.37
CA GLY A 41 -8.27 -8.01 12.36
C GLY A 41 -7.86 -8.39 10.94
N LEU A 42 -6.58 -8.23 10.60
CA LEU A 42 -5.98 -8.76 9.38
C LEU A 42 -4.48 -8.98 9.57
N ALA A 43 -3.89 -9.83 8.72
CA ALA A 43 -2.46 -10.10 8.73
C ALA A 43 -1.91 -10.19 7.32
N VAL A 44 -0.83 -9.47 7.04
CA VAL A 44 -0.04 -9.58 5.80
C VAL A 44 1.13 -10.51 6.07
N ARG A 45 1.26 -11.60 5.32
CA ARG A 45 2.37 -12.55 5.46
C ARG A 45 3.56 -12.16 4.60
N PRO A 46 4.77 -12.68 4.88
CA PRO A 46 5.93 -12.46 4.03
C PRO A 46 5.66 -12.90 2.58
N HIS A 47 6.09 -12.09 1.63
CA HIS A 47 6.03 -12.39 0.19
C HIS A 47 4.61 -12.68 -0.33
N GLN A 48 3.61 -12.04 0.26
CA GLN A 48 2.19 -12.21 -0.04
C GLN A 48 1.59 -10.90 -0.54
N VAL A 49 0.59 -11.01 -1.43
CA VAL A 49 -0.37 -9.94 -1.73
C VAL A 49 -1.64 -10.17 -0.94
N LEU A 50 -1.92 -9.33 0.05
CA LEU A 50 -3.20 -9.29 0.74
C LEU A 50 -4.08 -8.21 0.11
N GLY A 51 -5.23 -8.63 -0.45
CA GLY A 51 -6.28 -7.73 -0.92
C GLY A 51 -7.21 -7.30 0.22
N VAL A 52 -7.62 -6.04 0.22
CA VAL A 52 -8.71 -5.53 1.06
C VAL A 52 -9.77 -4.95 0.14
N ILE A 53 -10.95 -5.55 0.15
CA ILE A 53 -12.07 -5.15 -0.69
C ILE A 53 -13.33 -4.89 0.14
N GLY A 54 -14.39 -4.44 -0.49
CA GLY A 54 -15.69 -4.20 0.14
C GLY A 54 -16.44 -3.06 -0.56
N PRO A 55 -17.74 -2.88 -0.27
CA PRO A 55 -18.55 -1.79 -0.80
C PRO A 55 -18.02 -0.41 -0.44
N ASN A 56 -18.60 0.64 -1.06
CA ASN A 56 -18.34 2.01 -0.70
C ASN A 56 -18.79 2.27 0.75
N GLY A 57 -17.95 2.97 1.52
CA GLY A 57 -18.23 3.17 2.94
C GLY A 57 -17.92 1.98 3.87
N ALA A 58 -17.45 0.84 3.37
CA ALA A 58 -17.11 -0.33 4.17
C ALA A 58 -15.96 -0.14 5.18
N GLY A 59 -15.22 0.98 5.13
CA GLY A 59 -14.12 1.27 6.04
C GLY A 59 -12.72 0.99 5.47
N LYS A 60 -12.59 0.61 4.21
CA LYS A 60 -11.30 0.28 3.55
C LYS A 60 -10.25 1.39 3.71
N THR A 61 -10.61 2.62 3.37
CA THR A 61 -9.71 3.79 3.48
C THR A 61 -9.31 4.05 4.94
N THR A 62 -10.24 3.87 5.89
CA THR A 62 -9.93 4.01 7.32
C THR A 62 -8.94 2.94 7.76
N LEU A 63 -9.15 1.68 7.39
CA LEU A 63 -8.24 0.58 7.69
C LEU A 63 -6.84 0.82 7.10
N PHE A 64 -6.78 1.24 5.85
CA PHE A 64 -5.53 1.60 5.18
C PHE A 64 -4.81 2.75 5.90
N ASN A 65 -5.54 3.79 6.32
CA ASN A 65 -4.99 4.91 7.07
C ASN A 65 -4.52 4.51 8.47
N VAL A 66 -5.14 3.53 9.12
CA VAL A 66 -4.63 2.93 10.37
C VAL A 66 -3.32 2.20 10.11
N ALA A 67 -3.26 1.35 9.09
CA ALA A 67 -2.03 0.63 8.70
C ALA A 67 -0.87 1.58 8.35
N CYS A 68 -1.19 2.79 7.86
CA CYS A 68 -0.23 3.83 7.50
C CYS A 68 0.06 4.85 8.62
N GLY A 69 -0.55 4.73 9.80
CA GLY A 69 -0.33 5.67 10.92
C GLY A 69 -0.89 7.07 10.69
N PHE A 70 -1.87 7.25 9.79
CA PHE A 70 -2.61 8.50 9.58
C PHE A 70 -3.82 8.59 10.50
N VAL A 71 -4.39 7.45 10.87
CA VAL A 71 -5.47 7.32 11.85
C VAL A 71 -4.97 6.47 13.00
N THR A 72 -5.11 6.98 14.22
CA THR A 72 -4.83 6.22 15.45
C THR A 72 -6.11 5.49 15.83
N PRO A 73 -6.11 4.16 16.00
CA PRO A 73 -7.29 3.44 16.45
C PRO A 73 -7.66 3.79 17.89
N ASP A 74 -8.97 3.73 18.21
CA ASP A 74 -9.47 3.91 19.57
C ASP A 74 -9.10 2.71 20.44
N THR A 75 -9.20 1.49 19.87
CA THR A 75 -8.78 0.23 20.49
C THR A 75 -8.12 -0.68 19.47
N GLY A 76 -7.44 -1.71 19.96
CA GLY A 76 -6.69 -2.65 19.13
C GLY A 76 -5.21 -2.33 19.05
N THR A 77 -4.49 -3.17 18.36
CA THR A 77 -3.01 -3.07 18.25
C THR A 77 -2.53 -3.26 16.81
N ILE A 78 -1.42 -2.60 16.50
CA ILE A 78 -0.69 -2.76 15.24
C ILE A 78 0.62 -3.48 15.56
N VAL A 79 0.88 -4.59 14.89
CA VAL A 79 2.10 -5.38 15.09
C VAL A 79 2.89 -5.40 13.78
N ARG A 80 4.17 -5.08 13.83
CA ARG A 80 5.10 -5.09 12.71
C ARG A 80 6.26 -6.04 13.03
N GLU A 81 6.42 -7.12 12.25
CA GLU A 81 7.49 -8.11 12.44
C GLU A 81 7.57 -8.60 13.89
N ALA A 82 6.43 -9.08 14.43
CA ALA A 82 6.27 -9.55 15.80
C ALA A 82 6.47 -8.48 16.89
N ARG A 83 6.72 -7.22 16.55
CA ARG A 83 6.81 -6.10 17.49
C ARG A 83 5.50 -5.33 17.50
N GLU A 84 4.88 -5.24 18.66
CA GLU A 84 3.74 -4.36 18.85
C GLU A 84 4.19 -2.90 18.74
N LEU A 85 3.55 -2.15 17.87
CA LEU A 85 3.75 -0.73 17.73
C LEU A 85 2.74 -0.03 18.64
N GLY A 86 3.21 0.89 19.46
CA GLY A 86 2.32 1.79 20.18
C GLY A 86 1.57 2.69 19.18
N ARG A 87 1.57 3.99 19.39
CA ARG A 87 1.00 4.92 18.41
C ARG A 87 1.91 4.99 17.17
N LEU A 88 1.42 4.44 16.06
CA LEU A 88 2.08 4.54 14.76
C LEU A 88 1.84 5.94 14.15
N HIS A 89 2.88 6.53 13.61
CA HIS A 89 2.82 7.80 12.88
C HIS A 89 3.37 7.63 11.45
N ALA A 90 2.78 8.32 10.48
CA ALA A 90 3.14 8.19 9.07
C ALA A 90 4.63 8.41 8.76
N HIS A 91 5.30 9.31 9.49
CA HIS A 91 6.74 9.56 9.31
C HIS A 91 7.64 8.39 9.77
N GLN A 92 7.11 7.43 10.53
CA GLN A 92 7.84 6.25 10.98
C GLN A 92 7.83 5.11 9.95
N LEU A 93 6.95 5.15 8.94
CA LEU A 93 6.78 4.06 7.98
C LEU A 93 8.09 3.69 7.28
N ALA A 94 8.83 4.67 6.80
CA ALA A 94 10.11 4.41 6.13
C ALA A 94 11.11 3.69 7.04
N GLY A 95 11.21 4.07 8.31
CA GLY A 95 12.05 3.41 9.31
C GLY A 95 11.60 1.98 9.65
N LEU A 96 10.31 1.66 9.44
CA LEU A 96 9.74 0.34 9.62
C LEU A 96 9.79 -0.52 8.34
N GLY A 97 10.47 -0.06 7.30
CA GLY A 97 10.52 -0.76 6.01
C GLY A 97 9.19 -0.78 5.27
N MET A 98 8.31 0.17 5.54
CA MET A 98 7.00 0.29 4.91
C MET A 98 6.99 1.49 3.95
N ALA A 99 6.43 1.31 2.77
CA ALA A 99 6.14 2.40 1.84
C ALA A 99 4.68 2.36 1.40
N ARG A 100 4.13 3.53 1.06
CA ARG A 100 2.76 3.62 0.53
C ARG A 100 2.71 4.47 -0.73
N THR A 101 1.78 4.16 -1.60
CA THR A 101 1.36 5.10 -2.65
C THR A 101 0.29 6.03 -2.09
N LEU A 102 0.26 7.28 -2.56
CA LEU A 102 -0.76 8.26 -2.19
C LEU A 102 -1.91 8.20 -3.20
N GLN A 103 -3.14 8.21 -2.68
CA GLN A 103 -4.33 8.47 -3.47
C GLN A 103 -4.15 9.84 -4.16
N GLY A 104 -4.12 10.06 -5.38
CA GLY A 104 -3.83 11.34 -6.06
C GLY A 104 -2.35 11.57 -6.39
N LEU A 105 -1.54 10.48 -6.47
CA LEU A 105 -0.15 10.45 -6.92
C LEU A 105 0.85 11.21 -6.05
N GLY A 106 0.51 12.39 -5.52
CA GLY A 106 1.36 13.22 -4.66
C GLY A 106 2.72 13.55 -5.26
N LEU A 107 2.83 13.66 -6.59
CA LEU A 107 4.07 14.01 -7.27
C LEU A 107 4.35 15.51 -7.13
N PHE A 108 5.62 15.86 -7.09
CA PHE A 108 6.08 17.26 -7.08
C PHE A 108 6.19 17.76 -8.52
N ASP A 109 5.25 18.60 -8.95
CA ASP A 109 5.13 19.08 -10.34
C ASP A 109 6.34 19.84 -10.84
N ARG A 110 7.11 20.47 -9.93
CA ARG A 110 8.29 21.29 -10.24
C ARG A 110 9.61 20.51 -10.13
N MET A 111 9.55 19.21 -9.90
CA MET A 111 10.70 18.32 -9.86
C MET A 111 10.65 17.37 -11.06
N SER A 112 11.81 16.97 -11.58
CA SER A 112 11.87 15.92 -12.61
C SER A 112 11.31 14.59 -12.08
N VAL A 113 11.00 13.66 -12.97
CA VAL A 113 10.65 12.28 -12.60
C VAL A 113 11.73 11.66 -11.74
N LEU A 114 13.00 11.79 -12.15
CA LEU A 114 14.12 11.27 -11.38
C LEU A 114 14.18 11.86 -9.97
N ASP A 115 14.04 13.19 -9.84
CA ASP A 115 14.09 13.84 -8.54
C ASP A 115 12.90 13.45 -7.65
N ASN A 116 11.70 13.25 -8.22
CA ASN A 116 10.56 12.71 -7.51
C ASN A 116 10.84 11.32 -6.91
N VAL A 117 11.55 10.46 -7.66
CA VAL A 117 11.91 9.11 -7.19
C VAL A 117 13.04 9.16 -6.17
N VAL A 118 14.02 10.05 -6.34
CA VAL A 118 15.11 10.27 -5.36
C VAL A 118 14.56 10.65 -3.98
N VAL A 119 13.51 11.48 -3.91
CA VAL A 119 12.83 11.80 -2.63
C VAL A 119 12.33 10.53 -1.92
N GLY A 120 11.91 9.51 -2.67
CA GLY A 120 11.51 8.23 -2.09
C GLY A 120 12.66 7.44 -1.44
N ALA A 121 13.87 7.62 -1.95
CA ALA A 121 15.07 6.97 -1.45
C ALA A 121 15.70 7.66 -0.22
N ASP A 122 15.16 8.79 0.25
CA ASP A 122 15.73 9.63 1.31
C ASP A 122 15.95 8.90 2.65
N ARG A 123 15.19 7.81 2.91
CA ARG A 123 15.43 6.96 4.10
C ARG A 123 16.86 6.38 4.16
N HIS A 124 17.54 6.32 3.03
CA HIS A 124 18.91 5.83 2.91
C HIS A 124 19.94 6.97 3.08
N ALA A 125 19.48 8.24 3.14
CA ALA A 125 20.36 9.39 3.35
C ALA A 125 20.89 9.38 4.77
N SER A 126 22.22 9.36 4.91
CA SER A 126 22.92 9.39 6.19
C SER A 126 23.51 10.77 6.49
N VAL A 127 23.67 11.61 5.46
CA VAL A 127 24.21 12.97 5.57
C VAL A 127 23.09 13.94 5.94
N GLY A 128 23.12 14.41 7.20
CA GLY A 128 22.15 15.42 7.65
C GLY A 128 22.29 16.77 6.91
N PHE A 129 21.29 17.64 7.07
CA PHE A 129 21.20 18.95 6.45
C PHE A 129 22.51 19.79 6.50
N LEU A 130 23.22 19.76 7.64
CA LEU A 130 24.50 20.46 7.79
C LEU A 130 25.62 19.90 6.91
N GLY A 131 25.64 18.56 6.71
CA GLY A 131 26.62 17.91 5.85
C GLY A 131 26.38 18.22 4.36
N SER A 132 25.12 18.31 3.94
CA SER A 132 24.73 18.71 2.60
C SER A 132 25.06 20.18 2.34
N LEU A 133 24.82 21.05 3.31
CA LEU A 133 25.09 22.48 3.23
C LEU A 133 26.59 22.79 3.07
N LEU A 134 27.45 21.96 3.68
CA LEU A 134 28.91 22.10 3.60
C LEU A 134 29.53 21.48 2.33
N ALA A 135 28.70 20.97 1.39
CA ALA A 135 29.13 20.34 0.14
C ALA A 135 30.27 19.32 0.31
N LEU A 136 30.20 18.51 1.38
CA LEU A 136 31.23 17.52 1.67
C LEU A 136 31.29 16.47 0.54
N PRO A 137 32.48 15.94 0.19
CA PRO A 137 32.60 14.89 -0.83
C PRO A 137 31.75 13.66 -0.56
N ARG A 138 31.42 13.40 0.70
CA ARG A 138 30.53 12.32 1.15
C ARG A 138 29.08 12.58 0.74
N ALA A 139 28.59 13.81 0.83
CA ALA A 139 27.23 14.18 0.41
C ALA A 139 27.06 14.01 -1.11
N ALA A 140 28.03 14.42 -1.90
CA ALA A 140 28.02 14.25 -3.36
C ALA A 140 28.05 12.78 -3.79
N ARG A 141 28.72 11.92 -3.03
CA ARG A 141 28.72 10.46 -3.28
C ARG A 141 27.37 9.86 -2.96
N GLU A 142 26.82 10.18 -1.80
CA GLU A 142 25.51 9.70 -1.36
C GLU A 142 24.40 10.13 -2.32
N GLU A 143 24.38 11.38 -2.76
CA GLU A 143 23.44 11.87 -3.77
C GLU A 143 23.55 11.07 -5.08
N ARG A 144 24.75 10.74 -5.51
CA ARG A 144 24.96 9.92 -6.70
C ARG A 144 24.39 8.51 -6.53
N GLU A 145 24.64 7.89 -5.40
CA GLU A 145 24.10 6.56 -5.07
C GLU A 145 22.56 6.55 -5.04
N LEU A 146 21.94 7.59 -4.47
CA LEU A 146 20.48 7.74 -4.48
C LEU A 146 19.93 7.93 -5.90
N ARG A 147 20.60 8.71 -6.74
CA ARG A 147 20.22 8.90 -8.15
C ARG A 147 20.39 7.63 -8.98
N GLU A 148 21.43 6.84 -8.72
CA GLU A 148 21.64 5.54 -9.39
C GLU A 148 20.52 4.55 -9.00
N ARG A 149 20.16 4.47 -7.73
CA ARG A 149 19.01 3.65 -7.27
C ARG A 149 17.70 4.11 -7.93
N ALA A 150 17.43 5.40 -7.93
CA ALA A 150 16.24 5.95 -8.56
C ALA A 150 16.16 5.59 -10.06
N ARG A 151 17.30 5.66 -10.78
CA ARG A 151 17.35 5.25 -12.20
C ARG A 151 17.08 3.76 -12.38
N ALA A 152 17.66 2.90 -11.54
CA ALA A 152 17.42 1.47 -11.60
C ALA A 152 15.92 1.13 -11.42
N VAL A 153 15.23 1.80 -10.50
CA VAL A 153 13.79 1.63 -10.32
C VAL A 153 12.99 2.15 -11.52
N LEU A 154 13.40 3.28 -12.14
CA LEU A 154 12.77 3.77 -13.36
C LEU A 154 12.95 2.81 -14.54
N GLU A 155 14.11 2.16 -14.64
CA GLU A 155 14.39 1.12 -15.65
C GLU A 155 13.52 -0.11 -15.41
N GLU A 156 13.43 -0.59 -14.16
CA GLU A 156 12.58 -1.72 -13.77
C GLU A 156 11.10 -1.48 -14.14
N LEU A 157 10.61 -0.26 -13.96
CA LEU A 157 9.22 0.09 -14.28
C LEU A 157 9.01 0.51 -15.74
N GLY A 158 10.04 0.44 -16.59
CA GLY A 158 9.96 0.76 -18.01
C GLY A 158 9.72 2.25 -18.30
N ILE A 159 10.06 3.14 -17.37
CA ILE A 159 9.84 4.59 -17.50
C ILE A 159 11.11 5.43 -17.44
N ALA A 160 12.28 4.83 -17.62
CA ALA A 160 13.58 5.54 -17.60
C ALA A 160 13.66 6.65 -18.65
N ALA A 161 13.00 6.49 -19.81
CA ALA A 161 12.95 7.51 -20.85
C ALA A 161 12.30 8.83 -20.42
N TYR A 162 11.57 8.83 -19.31
CA TYR A 162 10.92 10.01 -18.75
C TYR A 162 11.69 10.66 -17.60
N ALA A 163 12.89 10.18 -17.25
CA ALA A 163 13.65 10.59 -16.07
C ALA A 163 13.78 12.13 -15.92
N ASP A 164 14.05 12.83 -17.02
CA ASP A 164 14.24 14.28 -17.04
C ASP A 164 12.94 15.07 -17.33
N ARG A 165 11.81 14.38 -17.50
CA ARG A 165 10.51 15.02 -17.72
C ARG A 165 9.87 15.47 -16.39
N TYR A 166 8.90 16.37 -16.50
CA TYR A 166 8.12 16.85 -15.35
C TYR A 166 6.74 16.18 -15.33
N PRO A 167 6.19 15.82 -14.15
CA PRO A 167 4.92 15.11 -14.04
C PRO A 167 3.75 15.69 -14.83
N PRO A 168 3.54 17.01 -14.92
CA PRO A 168 2.42 17.57 -15.69
C PRO A 168 2.46 17.27 -17.20
N SER A 169 3.65 16.97 -17.73
CA SER A 169 3.83 16.62 -19.15
C SER A 169 3.61 15.16 -19.49
N LEU A 170 3.33 14.32 -18.49
CA LEU A 170 3.25 12.87 -18.64
C LEU A 170 1.81 12.38 -18.74
N PRO A 171 1.56 11.30 -19.51
CA PRO A 171 0.32 10.54 -19.44
C PRO A 171 0.04 10.06 -18.02
N TYR A 172 -1.25 9.92 -17.68
CA TYR A 172 -1.68 9.50 -16.34
C TYR A 172 -1.09 8.16 -15.88
N PRO A 173 -1.05 7.10 -16.72
CA PRO A 173 -0.45 5.81 -16.34
C PRO A 173 1.04 5.93 -16.02
N VAL A 174 1.78 6.75 -16.78
CA VAL A 174 3.21 7.00 -16.50
C VAL A 174 3.37 7.71 -15.14
N ARG A 175 2.52 8.69 -14.84
CA ARG A 175 2.54 9.36 -13.52
C ARG A 175 2.29 8.37 -12.37
N LYS A 176 1.38 7.40 -12.56
CA LYS A 176 1.16 6.31 -11.58
C LYS A 176 2.42 5.46 -11.38
N ARG A 177 3.10 5.09 -12.45
CA ARG A 177 4.38 4.37 -12.36
C ARG A 177 5.46 5.20 -11.65
N VAL A 178 5.51 6.52 -11.85
CA VAL A 178 6.42 7.40 -11.10
C VAL A 178 6.11 7.42 -9.61
N ALA A 179 4.83 7.47 -9.22
CA ALA A 179 4.43 7.39 -7.81
C ALA A 179 4.80 6.05 -7.18
N LEU A 180 4.65 4.95 -7.93
CA LEU A 180 5.09 3.62 -7.52
C LEU A 180 6.63 3.55 -7.44
N ALA A 181 7.36 4.08 -8.43
CA ALA A 181 8.82 4.17 -8.43
C ALA A 181 9.33 4.86 -7.18
N ARG A 182 8.70 5.97 -6.78
CA ARG A 182 9.05 6.69 -5.56
C ARG A 182 8.88 5.83 -4.30
N ALA A 183 7.81 5.04 -4.23
CA ALA A 183 7.61 4.13 -3.11
C ALA A 183 8.64 2.98 -3.10
N LEU A 184 8.98 2.43 -4.27
CA LEU A 184 9.95 1.33 -4.42
C LEU A 184 11.39 1.78 -4.17
N ALA A 185 11.73 3.04 -4.46
CA ALA A 185 13.06 3.60 -4.18
C ALA A 185 13.44 3.60 -2.69
N ALA A 186 12.43 3.53 -1.81
CA ALA A 186 12.64 3.29 -0.39
C ALA A 186 13.08 1.84 -0.07
N GLU A 187 13.13 0.91 -1.01
CA GLU A 187 13.39 -0.53 -0.80
C GLU A 187 12.54 -1.10 0.37
N PRO A 188 11.21 -0.99 0.29
CA PRO A 188 10.36 -1.44 1.38
C PRO A 188 10.33 -2.96 1.47
N THR A 189 10.08 -3.49 2.68
CA THR A 189 9.71 -4.90 2.89
C THR A 189 8.19 -5.10 2.90
N LEU A 190 7.43 -4.01 3.01
CA LEU A 190 5.97 -3.98 2.86
C LEU A 190 5.54 -2.76 2.06
N LEU A 191 4.86 -2.99 0.95
CA LEU A 191 4.28 -1.96 0.10
C LEU A 191 2.77 -1.88 0.31
N LEU A 192 2.25 -0.69 0.55
CA LEU A 192 0.84 -0.40 0.76
C LEU A 192 0.32 0.36 -0.47
N LEU A 193 -0.61 -0.26 -1.21
CA LEU A 193 -1.21 0.28 -2.44
C LEU A 193 -2.68 0.64 -2.21
N ASP A 194 -3.05 1.88 -2.48
CA ASP A 194 -4.40 2.40 -2.34
C ASP A 194 -4.97 2.73 -3.71
N GLU A 195 -5.88 1.90 -4.19
CA GLU A 195 -6.55 1.97 -5.51
C GLU A 195 -5.57 2.22 -6.68
N PRO A 196 -4.52 1.40 -6.82
CA PRO A 196 -3.51 1.65 -7.86
C PRO A 196 -4.05 1.50 -9.28
N ALA A 197 -5.14 0.73 -9.50
CA ALA A 197 -5.74 0.54 -10.82
C ALA A 197 -6.72 1.64 -11.23
N SER A 198 -7.13 2.53 -10.32
CA SER A 198 -8.09 3.59 -10.65
C SER A 198 -7.65 4.42 -11.85
N GLY A 199 -8.51 4.53 -12.88
CA GLY A 199 -8.25 5.29 -14.11
C GLY A 199 -7.26 4.67 -15.09
N LEU A 200 -6.92 3.39 -14.94
CA LEU A 200 -6.17 2.59 -15.91
C LEU A 200 -7.11 1.87 -16.87
N SER A 201 -6.66 1.65 -18.11
CA SER A 201 -7.29 0.73 -19.06
C SER A 201 -7.10 -0.73 -18.65
N ALA A 202 -7.81 -1.67 -19.31
CA ALA A 202 -7.67 -3.09 -19.03
C ALA A 202 -6.23 -3.60 -19.23
N ASP A 203 -5.58 -3.21 -20.34
CA ASP A 203 -4.20 -3.59 -20.63
C ASP A 203 -3.22 -3.05 -19.57
N GLU A 204 -3.42 -1.78 -19.14
CA GLU A 204 -2.61 -1.16 -18.10
C GLU A 204 -2.83 -1.79 -16.71
N MET A 205 -4.05 -2.27 -16.42
CA MET A 205 -4.34 -3.04 -15.21
C MET A 205 -3.64 -4.40 -15.24
N ASP A 206 -3.59 -5.03 -16.41
CA ASP A 206 -2.89 -6.30 -16.60
C ASP A 206 -1.39 -6.14 -16.36
N GLU A 207 -0.77 -5.11 -16.94
CA GLU A 207 0.64 -4.79 -16.69
C GLU A 207 0.91 -4.46 -15.21
N LEU A 208 0.00 -3.73 -14.55
CA LEU A 208 0.10 -3.45 -13.12
C LEU A 208 0.00 -4.75 -12.30
N GLY A 209 -0.88 -5.66 -12.68
CA GLY A 209 -1.04 -6.96 -12.02
C GLY A 209 0.24 -7.80 -12.09
N ASP A 210 0.86 -7.90 -13.26
CA ASP A 210 2.12 -8.62 -13.45
C ASP A 210 3.24 -7.98 -12.63
N LEU A 211 3.30 -6.65 -12.60
CA LEU A 211 4.25 -5.93 -11.79
C LEU A 211 4.05 -6.21 -10.29
N VAL A 212 2.83 -6.11 -9.77
CA VAL A 212 2.53 -6.38 -8.35
C VAL A 212 2.94 -7.81 -7.96
N ARG A 213 2.68 -8.79 -8.83
CA ARG A 213 3.11 -10.18 -8.61
C ARG A 213 4.63 -10.32 -8.58
N SER A 214 5.35 -9.66 -9.48
CA SER A 214 6.83 -9.70 -9.51
C SER A 214 7.46 -9.09 -8.25
N LEU A 215 6.80 -8.12 -7.60
CA LEU A 215 7.30 -7.52 -6.38
C LEU A 215 7.28 -8.48 -5.19
N THR A 216 6.45 -9.53 -5.19
CA THR A 216 6.37 -10.49 -4.09
C THR A 216 7.63 -11.31 -3.89
N ASP A 217 8.52 -11.40 -4.87
CA ASP A 217 9.82 -12.04 -4.74
C ASP A 217 10.70 -11.38 -3.66
N ARG A 218 10.47 -10.10 -3.36
CA ARG A 218 11.32 -9.31 -2.47
C ARG A 218 10.58 -8.53 -1.38
N MET A 219 9.26 -8.40 -1.46
CA MET A 219 8.45 -7.68 -0.47
C MET A 219 7.05 -8.27 -0.35
N SER A 220 6.32 -7.86 0.66
CA SER A 220 4.88 -8.13 0.78
C SER A 220 4.09 -6.93 0.29
N VAL A 221 2.85 -7.15 -0.14
CA VAL A 221 1.96 -6.08 -0.63
C VAL A 221 0.62 -6.16 0.10
N MET A 222 0.13 -5.03 0.57
CA MET A 222 -1.26 -4.85 0.98
C MET A 222 -1.93 -3.94 -0.06
N LEU A 223 -2.99 -4.44 -0.68
CA LEU A 223 -3.69 -3.80 -1.79
C LEU A 223 -5.12 -3.47 -1.38
N VAL A 224 -5.51 -2.21 -1.39
CA VAL A 224 -6.92 -1.80 -1.32
C VAL A 224 -7.39 -1.51 -2.74
N GLU A 225 -8.42 -2.22 -3.18
CA GLU A 225 -8.94 -2.13 -4.57
C GLU A 225 -10.44 -2.42 -4.64
N HIS A 226 -11.05 -1.95 -5.72
CA HIS A 226 -12.43 -2.23 -6.07
C HIS A 226 -12.57 -2.93 -7.45
N HIS A 227 -11.47 -3.02 -8.22
CA HIS A 227 -11.44 -3.75 -9.49
C HIS A 227 -11.24 -5.25 -9.22
N MET A 228 -12.36 -6.00 -9.22
CA MET A 228 -12.36 -7.41 -8.82
C MET A 228 -11.46 -8.28 -9.69
N ASP A 229 -11.40 -8.03 -11.01
CA ASP A 229 -10.54 -8.80 -11.92
C ASP A 229 -9.07 -8.71 -11.53
N LEU A 230 -8.57 -7.51 -11.19
CA LEU A 230 -7.22 -7.33 -10.69
C LEU A 230 -7.02 -8.04 -9.36
N VAL A 231 -7.93 -7.85 -8.40
CA VAL A 231 -7.84 -8.46 -7.06
C VAL A 231 -7.77 -9.98 -7.15
N MET A 232 -8.70 -10.60 -7.90
CA MET A 232 -8.76 -12.06 -8.08
C MET A 232 -7.51 -12.63 -8.76
N ARG A 233 -6.84 -11.84 -9.60
CA ARG A 233 -5.63 -12.24 -10.31
C ARG A 233 -4.37 -12.13 -9.46
N VAL A 234 -4.26 -11.08 -8.62
CA VAL A 234 -2.98 -10.75 -7.97
C VAL A 234 -2.92 -11.12 -6.49
N CYS A 235 -4.04 -11.25 -5.79
CA CYS A 235 -4.04 -11.51 -4.36
C CYS A 235 -3.87 -13.00 -4.04
N ASP A 236 -3.11 -13.29 -2.99
CA ASP A 236 -3.00 -14.62 -2.42
C ASP A 236 -4.12 -14.86 -1.40
N GLU A 237 -4.46 -13.83 -0.64
CA GLU A 237 -5.59 -13.80 0.29
C GLU A 237 -6.32 -12.46 0.17
N ILE A 238 -7.62 -12.47 0.48
CA ILE A 238 -8.49 -11.30 0.43
C ILE A 238 -9.22 -11.18 1.76
N THR A 239 -9.27 -9.98 2.30
CA THR A 239 -10.14 -9.60 3.41
C THR A 239 -11.25 -8.72 2.89
N VAL A 240 -12.49 -9.09 3.16
CA VAL A 240 -13.68 -8.34 2.74
C VAL A 240 -14.23 -7.57 3.93
N LEU A 241 -14.35 -6.26 3.76
CA LEU A 241 -14.98 -5.38 4.74
C LEU A 241 -16.40 -5.02 4.32
N ASP A 242 -17.31 -4.96 5.30
CA ASP A 242 -18.62 -4.38 5.16
C ASP A 242 -19.01 -3.68 6.47
N PHE A 243 -19.52 -2.44 6.39
CA PHE A 243 -19.86 -1.59 7.54
C PHE A 243 -18.84 -1.64 8.69
N GLY A 244 -17.55 -1.54 8.34
CA GLY A 244 -16.43 -1.51 9.29
C GLY A 244 -16.10 -2.85 9.94
N ARG A 245 -16.58 -3.97 9.42
CA ARG A 245 -16.33 -5.33 9.93
C ARG A 245 -15.78 -6.23 8.84
N VAL A 246 -14.96 -7.20 9.22
CA VAL A 246 -14.56 -8.28 8.33
C VAL A 246 -15.73 -9.25 8.21
N ILE A 247 -16.25 -9.43 6.99
CA ILE A 247 -17.34 -10.38 6.69
C ILE A 247 -16.84 -11.68 6.05
N ALA A 248 -15.67 -11.62 5.39
CA ALA A 248 -15.00 -12.80 4.82
C ALA A 248 -13.48 -12.59 4.77
N HIS A 249 -12.75 -13.69 4.85
CA HIS A 249 -11.30 -13.74 4.65
C HIS A 249 -10.91 -15.11 4.09
N GLY A 250 -10.09 -15.13 3.05
CA GLY A 250 -9.65 -16.38 2.41
C GLY A 250 -8.97 -16.14 1.09
N THR A 251 -8.78 -17.22 0.34
CA THR A 251 -8.26 -17.18 -1.04
C THR A 251 -9.26 -16.49 -1.98
N PRO A 252 -8.83 -15.99 -3.14
CA PRO A 252 -9.74 -15.41 -4.13
C PRO A 252 -10.93 -16.32 -4.48
N ALA A 253 -10.71 -17.65 -4.58
CA ALA A 253 -11.77 -18.60 -4.88
C ALA A 253 -12.80 -18.69 -3.74
N GLU A 254 -12.36 -18.77 -2.48
CA GLU A 254 -13.24 -18.82 -1.32
C GLU A 254 -14.07 -17.55 -1.19
N VAL A 255 -13.45 -16.38 -1.35
CA VAL A 255 -14.12 -15.08 -1.24
C VAL A 255 -15.15 -14.88 -2.36
N ARG A 256 -14.85 -15.31 -3.59
CA ARG A 256 -15.77 -15.19 -4.72
C ARG A 256 -17.08 -15.95 -4.51
N ASP A 257 -16.99 -17.11 -3.88
CA ASP A 257 -18.13 -18.03 -3.71
C ASP A 257 -18.82 -17.83 -2.34
N ASP A 258 -18.37 -16.86 -1.51
CA ASP A 258 -18.91 -16.58 -0.18
C ASP A 258 -20.27 -15.85 -0.28
N PRO A 259 -21.37 -16.42 0.30
CA PRO A 259 -22.69 -15.80 0.25
C PRO A 259 -22.76 -14.42 0.94
N ALA A 260 -21.98 -14.18 1.99
CA ALA A 260 -21.97 -12.89 2.69
C ALA A 260 -21.34 -11.79 1.81
N VAL A 261 -20.30 -12.16 1.04
CA VAL A 261 -19.66 -11.24 0.07
C VAL A 261 -20.64 -10.92 -1.05
N LEU A 262 -21.29 -11.91 -1.63
CA LEU A 262 -22.30 -11.70 -2.68
C LEU A 262 -23.44 -10.80 -2.20
N ALA A 263 -23.94 -11.01 -0.97
CA ALA A 263 -25.00 -10.19 -0.39
C ALA A 263 -24.57 -8.73 -0.17
N ALA A 264 -23.32 -8.50 0.31
CA ALA A 264 -22.80 -7.16 0.54
C ALA A 264 -22.70 -6.32 -0.76
N TYR A 265 -22.27 -6.93 -1.87
CA TYR A 265 -22.18 -6.26 -3.16
C TYR A 265 -23.51 -6.11 -3.88
N LEU A 266 -24.46 -7.05 -3.72
CA LEU A 266 -25.82 -6.93 -4.28
C LEU A 266 -26.63 -5.83 -3.58
N GLY A 267 -26.38 -5.59 -2.28
CA GLY A 267 -27.02 -4.50 -1.54
C GLY A 267 -26.63 -3.11 -2.03
N GLU A 268 -25.43 -2.94 -2.60
CA GLU A 268 -24.96 -1.68 -3.17
C GLU A 268 -25.71 -1.34 -4.47
N VAL A 269 -25.99 -2.33 -5.32
CA VAL A 269 -26.70 -2.14 -6.60
C VAL A 269 -28.16 -1.68 -6.39
N VAL A 270 -28.82 -2.11 -5.31
CA VAL A 270 -30.21 -1.72 -5.00
C VAL A 270 -30.26 -0.33 -4.35
N GLY A 271 -29.20 0.09 -3.64
CA GLY A 271 -29.13 1.39 -2.97
C GLY A 271 -28.91 2.59 -3.89
N ASP A 272 -28.30 2.41 -5.06
CA ASP A 272 -28.03 3.49 -6.02
C ASP A 272 -29.25 3.80 -6.92
N GLU A 273 -30.24 2.89 -7.04
CA GLU A 273 -31.48 3.13 -7.79
C GLU A 273 -32.55 3.89 -7.00
N ASP A 274 -32.45 3.96 -5.67
CA ASP A 274 -33.41 4.65 -4.79
C ASP A 274 -32.98 6.08 -4.37
N ALA A 275 -32.00 6.70 -5.03
CA ALA A 275 -31.73 8.14 -4.83
C ALA A 275 -32.91 8.97 -5.33
N PRO A 276 -33.64 9.73 -4.46
CA PRO A 276 -34.86 10.46 -4.85
C PRO A 276 -34.49 11.50 -5.91
N GLY A 277 -35.19 11.37 -7.04
CA GLY A 277 -35.02 12.11 -8.27
C GLY A 277 -34.89 13.62 -8.10
N ALA A 278 -34.05 14.19 -8.93
CA ALA A 278 -33.97 15.63 -9.19
C ALA A 278 -35.37 16.20 -9.40
N LEU A 279 -35.70 17.20 -8.62
CA LEU A 279 -36.90 18.02 -8.81
C LEU A 279 -36.92 18.61 -10.23
N PRO A 280 -38.07 18.57 -10.93
CA PRO A 280 -38.16 19.15 -12.25
C PRO A 280 -38.00 20.66 -12.15
N ALA A 281 -37.17 21.19 -13.04
CA ALA A 281 -37.02 22.62 -13.27
C ALA A 281 -38.37 23.25 -13.57
N THR A 282 -38.86 24.11 -12.69
CA THR A 282 -40.03 24.97 -12.96
C THR A 282 -39.64 25.97 -14.03
N THR A 283 -40.18 25.74 -15.26
CA THR A 283 -40.33 26.75 -16.30
C THR A 283 -41.35 27.78 -15.84
N GLU A 284 -40.90 28.93 -15.35
CA GLU A 284 -41.71 30.13 -15.32
C GLU A 284 -41.52 30.88 -16.65
N GLY A 285 -42.52 30.79 -17.46
CA GLY A 285 -42.71 31.65 -18.62
C GLY A 285 -43.46 32.93 -18.26
N GLY A 286 -43.04 34.02 -18.85
CA GLY A 286 -43.92 35.06 -19.31
C GLY A 286 -44.20 36.23 -18.39
N ARG A 287 -43.62 37.36 -18.65
CA ARG A 287 -44.22 38.58 -19.21
C ARG A 287 -43.18 39.68 -19.31
#